data_8c2150c6e4419da7c29f072e7878f124
#
_entry.id   8c2150c6e4419da7c29f072e7878f124
#
_cell.length_a   1.000
_cell.length_b   1.000
_cell.length_c   1.000
_cell.angle_alpha   90.00
_cell.angle_beta   90.00
_cell.angle_gamma   90.00
#
_symmetry.space_group_name_H-M   'P 1'
#
loop_
_entity.id
_entity.type
_entity.pdbx_description
1 polymer ?
#
loop_
_entity_poly.entity_id
_entity_poly.type
_entity_poly.pdbx_seq_one_letter_code
_entity_poly.pdbx_strand_id
1 'polypeptide(L)'
;MVFLFTGSKAHMAKKPMAKCKINLTQCKAGGIIIFNEGKAMIMKGERSNMKGRVRFALCLFSAALIALFLYILIHESGHMIVMLSAGATITDFSIFGAHVSSVGGDYTNTSDLWMNANGALLPLILSYVYMVFYKRSLANTFYRILSYMISLVPTASLLAWVILPILYMNGNAPAGDDVTKFLFNFSQSYDPIYVSVAALLLIMTGIAIMVIKGIPQNFCNEAKSIRVKEALS
;
A
#
# COMPACT_ATOMS: atom_id res chain seq x y z
N MET A 1 1.15 -5.59 -51.47
CA MET A 1 2.26 -4.84 -50.88
C MET A 1 3.00 -5.78 -49.96
N VAL A 2 4.12 -6.35 -50.45
CA VAL A 2 4.86 -7.43 -49.82
C VAL A 2 6.00 -6.79 -49.06
N PHE A 3 6.09 -7.00 -47.74
CA PHE A 3 7.23 -6.62 -46.92
C PHE A 3 8.11 -7.84 -46.64
N LEU A 4 9.30 -7.84 -47.22
CA LEU A 4 10.37 -8.80 -46.99
C LEU A 4 11.04 -8.53 -45.63
N PHE A 5 11.05 -9.53 -44.75
CA PHE A 5 11.84 -9.53 -43.53
C PHE A 5 13.26 -10.03 -43.84
N THR A 6 14.25 -9.17 -43.77
CA THR A 6 15.68 -9.53 -43.77
C THR A 6 16.14 -9.83 -42.37
N GLY A 7 16.52 -11.09 -42.13
CA GLY A 7 17.05 -11.55 -40.84
C GLY A 7 18.47 -11.03 -40.59
N SER A 8 18.67 -10.37 -39.46
CA SER A 8 19.97 -10.00 -38.93
C SER A 8 20.40 -11.05 -37.91
N LYS A 9 21.47 -11.82 -38.23
CA LYS A 9 22.12 -12.77 -37.31
C LYS A 9 22.94 -11.98 -36.28
N ALA A 10 22.50 -11.97 -35.04
CA ALA A 10 23.28 -11.47 -33.92
C ALA A 10 24.31 -12.51 -33.48
N HIS A 11 25.58 -12.17 -33.63
CA HIS A 11 26.75 -12.93 -33.14
C HIS A 11 26.78 -12.91 -31.61
N MET A 12 26.52 -14.07 -30.99
CA MET A 12 26.75 -14.27 -29.55
C MET A 12 28.26 -14.40 -29.30
N ALA A 13 28.87 -13.36 -28.78
CA ALA A 13 30.21 -13.41 -28.23
C ALA A 13 30.19 -14.14 -26.87
N LYS A 14 30.75 -15.37 -26.86
CA LYS A 14 31.05 -16.14 -25.64
C LYS A 14 32.13 -15.41 -24.83
N LYS A 15 31.76 -14.84 -23.66
CA LYS A 15 32.75 -14.41 -22.65
C LYS A 15 33.47 -15.64 -22.08
N PRO A 16 34.81 -15.64 -22.00
CA PRO A 16 35.53 -16.76 -21.39
C PRO A 16 35.34 -16.77 -19.87
N MET A 17 35.05 -17.95 -19.34
CA MET A 17 35.03 -18.21 -17.89
C MET A 17 36.45 -17.98 -17.32
N ALA A 18 36.54 -17.03 -16.40
CA ALA A 18 37.75 -16.87 -15.59
C ALA A 18 37.94 -18.11 -14.71
N LYS A 19 38.93 -18.95 -15.02
CA LYS A 19 39.36 -20.06 -14.17
C LYS A 19 39.95 -19.48 -12.89
N CYS A 20 39.21 -19.64 -11.77
CA CYS A 20 39.75 -19.41 -10.43
C CYS A 20 40.82 -20.47 -10.16
N LYS A 21 42.11 -20.10 -10.29
CA LYS A 21 43.24 -20.94 -9.87
C LYS A 21 43.34 -20.88 -8.35
N ILE A 22 42.84 -21.94 -7.69
CA ILE A 22 43.10 -22.19 -6.26
C ILE A 22 44.58 -22.62 -6.17
N ASN A 23 45.43 -21.75 -5.65
CA ASN A 23 46.82 -22.08 -5.32
C ASN A 23 46.84 -22.98 -4.07
N LEU A 24 46.99 -24.28 -4.30
CA LEU A 24 47.20 -25.33 -3.28
C LEU A 24 48.68 -25.46 -2.96
N THR A 25 49.29 -24.44 -2.39
CA THR A 25 50.65 -24.53 -1.84
C THR A 25 50.77 -23.62 -0.63
N GLN A 26 50.31 -24.14 0.49
CA GLN A 26 50.87 -23.91 1.84
C GLN A 26 50.03 -24.64 2.89
N CYS A 27 50.09 -25.98 2.86
CA CYS A 27 49.72 -26.81 4.01
C CYS A 27 51.00 -27.44 4.56
N LYS A 28 51.74 -26.71 5.42
CA LYS A 28 52.63 -27.33 6.40
C LYS A 28 52.78 -26.38 7.59
N ALA A 29 52.52 -26.99 8.76
CA ALA A 29 52.72 -26.47 10.12
C ALA A 29 51.62 -25.56 10.68
N GLY A 30 50.93 -26.07 11.71
CA GLY A 30 50.17 -25.30 12.70
C GLY A 30 48.69 -25.66 12.77
N GLY A 31 48.38 -26.87 13.26
CA GLY A 31 47.01 -27.19 13.69
C GLY A 31 46.57 -26.24 14.84
N ILE A 32 45.29 -25.96 14.88
CA ILE A 32 44.48 -25.32 15.98
C ILE A 32 43.98 -23.87 15.75
N ILE A 33 44.08 -23.23 14.61
CA ILE A 33 43.47 -21.88 14.49
C ILE A 33 42.29 -21.78 13.48
N ILE A 34 41.98 -22.81 12.70
CA ILE A 34 40.96 -22.72 11.63
C ILE A 34 39.51 -22.78 12.14
N PHE A 35 39.24 -23.20 13.36
CA PHE A 35 37.88 -23.34 13.90
C PHE A 35 37.26 -22.05 14.46
N ASN A 36 38.03 -20.99 14.69
CA ASN A 36 37.48 -19.77 15.29
C ASN A 36 37.07 -18.71 14.27
N GLU A 37 37.71 -18.68 13.09
CA GLU A 37 37.35 -17.70 12.05
C GLU A 37 36.05 -18.04 11.35
N GLY A 38 35.76 -19.32 11.13
CA GLY A 38 34.48 -19.76 10.52
C GLY A 38 33.28 -19.42 11.37
N LYS A 39 33.35 -19.61 12.71
CA LYS A 39 32.26 -19.23 13.62
C LYS A 39 32.10 -17.72 13.75
N ALA A 40 33.17 -16.95 13.73
CA ALA A 40 33.11 -15.49 13.75
C ALA A 40 32.51 -14.91 12.46
N MET A 41 32.83 -15.52 11.31
CA MET A 41 32.25 -15.13 10.02
C MET A 41 30.77 -15.46 9.92
N ILE A 42 30.34 -16.64 10.38
CA ILE A 42 28.93 -17.05 10.43
C ILE A 42 28.16 -16.15 11.38
N MET A 43 28.64 -15.87 12.59
CA MET A 43 27.97 -14.98 13.54
C MET A 43 27.93 -13.53 13.06
N LYS A 44 28.92 -13.07 12.30
CA LYS A 44 28.91 -11.73 11.70
C LYS A 44 27.87 -11.62 10.57
N GLY A 45 27.71 -12.69 9.79
CA GLY A 45 26.67 -12.81 8.74
C GLY A 45 25.26 -12.80 9.35
N GLU A 46 24.99 -13.58 10.40
CA GLU A 46 23.70 -13.62 11.08
C GLU A 46 23.33 -12.28 11.73
N ARG A 47 24.27 -11.60 12.40
CA ARG A 47 24.02 -10.27 12.98
C ARG A 47 23.74 -9.21 11.91
N SER A 48 24.42 -9.29 10.77
CA SER A 48 24.19 -8.39 9.64
C SER A 48 22.78 -8.56 9.06
N ASN A 49 22.33 -9.79 8.93
CA ASN A 49 21.00 -10.17 8.43
C ASN A 49 19.87 -9.74 9.36
N MET A 50 20.04 -9.98 10.66
CA MET A 50 19.06 -9.57 11.67
C MET A 50 18.84 -8.06 11.64
N LYS A 51 19.90 -7.26 11.46
CA LYS A 51 19.80 -5.79 11.31
C LYS A 51 18.99 -5.39 10.07
N GLY A 52 19.14 -6.09 8.95
CA GLY A 52 18.37 -5.84 7.73
C GLY A 52 16.87 -6.09 7.90
N ARG A 53 16.51 -7.21 8.52
CA ARG A 53 15.10 -7.57 8.84
C ARG A 53 14.45 -6.58 9.79
N VAL A 54 15.15 -6.25 10.89
CA VAL A 54 14.67 -5.28 11.87
C VAL A 54 14.44 -3.91 11.22
N ARG A 55 15.39 -3.44 10.41
CA ARG A 55 15.24 -2.17 9.69
C ARG A 55 14.02 -2.18 8.75
N PHE A 56 13.81 -3.26 8.01
CA PHE A 56 12.65 -3.37 7.11
C PHE A 56 11.34 -3.42 7.91
N ALA A 57 11.28 -4.20 9.01
CA ALA A 57 10.11 -4.28 9.87
C ALA A 57 9.78 -2.92 10.49
N LEU A 58 10.78 -2.16 10.95
CA LEU A 58 10.60 -0.80 11.44
C LEU A 58 10.10 0.15 10.35
N CYS A 59 10.66 0.08 9.14
CA CYS A 59 10.17 0.86 8.00
C CYS A 59 8.73 0.50 7.64
N LEU A 60 8.37 -0.78 7.65
CA LEU A 60 7.02 -1.26 7.37
C LEU A 60 6.02 -0.77 8.41
N PHE A 61 6.36 -0.94 9.69
CA PHE A 61 5.52 -0.51 10.81
C PHE A 61 5.32 1.01 10.79
N SER A 62 6.40 1.79 10.66
CA SER A 62 6.31 3.25 10.59
C SER A 62 5.51 3.73 9.38
N ALA A 63 5.71 3.11 8.21
CA ALA A 63 4.96 3.46 7.01
C ALA A 63 3.46 3.12 7.14
N ALA A 64 3.12 1.99 7.78
CA ALA A 64 1.73 1.62 8.04
C ALA A 64 1.06 2.60 9.01
N LEU A 65 1.74 2.99 10.10
CA LEU A 65 1.22 3.99 11.04
C LEU A 65 1.00 5.34 10.38
N ILE A 66 1.96 5.81 9.57
CA ILE A 66 1.82 7.08 8.85
C ILE A 66 0.66 7.01 7.85
N ALA A 67 0.55 5.92 7.08
CA ALA A 67 -0.52 5.77 6.11
C ALA A 67 -1.91 5.72 6.78
N LEU A 68 -2.03 5.01 7.92
CA LEU A 68 -3.26 4.96 8.69
C LEU A 68 -3.63 6.33 9.29
N PHE A 69 -2.66 7.03 9.88
CA PHE A 69 -2.85 8.37 10.41
C PHE A 69 -3.30 9.35 9.32
N LEU A 70 -2.65 9.34 8.16
CA LEU A 70 -3.04 10.17 7.02
C LEU A 70 -4.43 9.79 6.50
N TYR A 71 -4.75 8.49 6.46
CA TYR A 71 -6.06 8.02 6.05
C TYR A 71 -7.16 8.57 6.97
N ILE A 72 -7.02 8.45 8.30
CA ILE A 72 -8.00 8.95 9.27
C ILE A 72 -8.13 10.47 9.14
N LEU A 73 -7.01 11.20 9.11
CA LEU A 73 -7.01 12.66 8.97
C LEU A 73 -7.79 13.11 7.72
N ILE A 74 -7.52 12.48 6.58
CA ILE A 74 -8.16 12.83 5.31
C ILE A 74 -9.62 12.38 5.30
N HIS A 75 -9.95 11.23 5.91
CA HIS A 75 -11.30 10.72 6.06
C HIS A 75 -12.19 11.70 6.83
N GLU A 76 -11.77 12.11 8.02
CA GLU A 76 -12.50 13.08 8.84
C GLU A 76 -12.57 14.47 8.18
N SER A 77 -11.50 14.86 7.46
CA SER A 77 -11.52 16.07 6.64
C SER A 77 -12.56 16.00 5.51
N GLY A 78 -12.80 14.80 4.98
CA GLY A 78 -13.85 14.57 3.98
C GLY A 78 -15.24 14.89 4.50
N HIS A 79 -15.59 14.41 5.69
CA HIS A 79 -16.83 14.76 6.37
C HIS A 79 -16.91 16.28 6.66
N MET A 80 -15.83 16.82 7.21
CA MET A 80 -15.75 18.24 7.59
C MET A 80 -15.98 19.19 6.39
N ILE A 81 -15.46 18.89 5.22
CA ILE A 81 -15.68 19.70 4.01
C ILE A 81 -17.17 19.80 3.70
N VAL A 82 -17.92 18.71 3.77
CA VAL A 82 -19.34 18.72 3.49
C VAL A 82 -20.13 19.43 4.58
N MET A 83 -19.79 19.21 5.85
CA MET A 83 -20.40 19.92 7.00
C MET A 83 -20.23 21.45 6.85
N LEU A 84 -19.02 21.91 6.55
CA LEU A 84 -18.76 23.34 6.32
C LEU A 84 -19.51 23.88 5.10
N SER A 85 -19.62 23.10 4.03
CA SER A 85 -20.38 23.51 2.83
C SER A 85 -21.88 23.61 3.08
N ALA A 86 -22.40 22.88 4.07
CA ALA A 86 -23.81 22.98 4.54
C ALA A 86 -24.01 24.14 5.55
N GLY A 87 -22.99 24.94 5.85
CA GLY A 87 -23.05 26.06 6.80
C GLY A 87 -22.95 25.65 8.28
N ALA A 88 -22.55 24.42 8.56
CA ALA A 88 -22.35 23.96 9.94
C ALA A 88 -21.05 24.53 10.54
N THR A 89 -21.04 24.67 11.86
CA THR A 89 -19.84 25.04 12.63
C THR A 89 -19.24 23.77 13.25
N ILE A 90 -17.95 23.50 12.98
CA ILE A 90 -17.24 22.36 13.58
C ILE A 90 -17.04 22.63 15.07
N THR A 91 -17.48 21.71 15.91
CA THR A 91 -17.38 21.80 17.37
C THR A 91 -16.32 20.89 17.96
N ASP A 92 -15.99 19.79 17.28
CA ASP A 92 -14.94 18.85 17.70
C ASP A 92 -14.33 18.17 16.50
N PHE A 93 -13.01 17.90 16.60
CA PHE A 93 -12.25 17.15 15.60
C PHE A 93 -11.19 16.32 16.29
N SER A 94 -11.29 14.99 16.19
CA SER A 94 -10.35 14.08 16.82
C SER A 94 -9.82 13.04 15.84
N ILE A 95 -8.52 13.09 15.61
CA ILE A 95 -7.83 12.07 14.79
C ILE A 95 -7.77 10.73 15.53
N PHE A 96 -7.48 10.74 16.84
CA PHE A 96 -7.39 9.52 17.64
C PHE A 96 -8.76 8.90 17.93
N GLY A 97 -9.80 9.73 18.02
CA GLY A 97 -11.18 9.27 18.14
C GLY A 97 -11.82 8.93 16.80
N ALA A 98 -11.17 9.26 15.68
CA ALA A 98 -11.69 9.12 14.32
C ALA A 98 -13.13 9.66 14.23
N HIS A 99 -13.31 10.93 14.59
CA HIS A 99 -14.61 11.59 14.47
C HIS A 99 -14.47 13.10 14.26
N VAL A 100 -15.46 13.67 13.61
CA VAL A 100 -15.72 15.11 13.51
C VAL A 100 -17.17 15.37 13.93
N SER A 101 -17.38 16.42 14.72
CA SER A 101 -18.71 16.85 15.17
C SER A 101 -18.97 18.27 14.75
N SER A 102 -20.23 18.59 14.45
CA SER A 102 -20.67 19.92 14.06
C SER A 102 -22.03 20.27 14.65
N VAL A 103 -22.33 21.56 14.70
CA VAL A 103 -23.61 22.12 15.13
C VAL A 103 -24.14 23.06 14.04
N GLY A 104 -25.45 23.06 13.85
CA GLY A 104 -26.11 23.81 12.79
C GLY A 104 -25.93 23.15 11.43
N GLY A 105 -26.05 23.96 10.37
CA GLY A 105 -26.02 23.50 9.00
C GLY A 105 -27.39 23.13 8.45
N ASP A 106 -27.56 23.32 7.15
CA ASP A 106 -28.78 22.97 6.42
C ASP A 106 -28.49 21.73 5.55
N TYR A 107 -28.83 20.54 6.10
CA TYR A 107 -28.56 19.28 5.45
C TYR A 107 -29.77 18.81 4.63
N THR A 108 -29.54 18.58 3.36
CA THR A 108 -30.47 17.87 2.48
C THR A 108 -30.11 16.39 2.40
N ASN A 109 -31.01 15.55 1.91
CA ASN A 109 -30.71 14.12 1.67
C ASN A 109 -29.44 13.95 0.81
N THR A 110 -29.21 14.85 -0.16
CA THR A 110 -28.02 14.83 -1.01
C THR A 110 -26.76 15.20 -0.26
N SER A 111 -26.80 16.24 0.60
CA SER A 111 -25.63 16.61 1.41
C SER A 111 -25.29 15.52 2.43
N ASP A 112 -26.28 14.85 3.02
CA ASP A 112 -26.07 13.72 3.92
C ASP A 112 -25.41 12.52 3.21
N LEU A 113 -25.86 12.21 1.99
CA LEU A 113 -25.20 11.19 1.17
C LEU A 113 -23.73 11.54 0.91
N TRP A 114 -23.46 12.79 0.49
CA TRP A 114 -22.08 13.23 0.23
C TRP A 114 -21.25 13.28 1.51
N MET A 115 -21.82 13.66 2.64
CA MET A 115 -21.13 13.68 3.93
C MET A 115 -20.60 12.28 4.27
N ASN A 116 -21.48 11.27 4.23
CA ASN A 116 -21.10 9.90 4.57
C ASN A 116 -20.15 9.27 3.52
N ALA A 117 -20.33 9.58 2.23
CA ALA A 117 -19.46 9.06 1.18
C ALA A 117 -18.06 9.71 1.17
N ASN A 118 -17.98 11.00 1.49
CA ASN A 118 -16.74 11.78 1.29
C ASN A 118 -15.62 11.40 2.25
N GLY A 119 -15.95 10.82 3.41
CA GLY A 119 -14.97 10.20 4.29
C GLY A 119 -14.13 9.13 3.58
N ALA A 120 -14.75 8.28 2.75
CA ALA A 120 -14.02 7.27 1.98
C ALA A 120 -13.52 7.80 0.63
N LEU A 121 -14.28 8.65 -0.04
CA LEU A 121 -13.94 9.13 -1.39
C LEU A 121 -12.74 10.07 -1.41
N LEU A 122 -12.64 11.00 -0.45
CA LEU A 122 -11.53 11.96 -0.43
C LEU A 122 -10.17 11.28 -0.30
N PRO A 123 -9.93 10.38 0.69
CA PRO A 123 -8.65 9.67 0.76
C PRO A 123 -8.39 8.77 -0.45
N LEU A 124 -9.43 8.19 -1.06
CA LEU A 124 -9.29 7.40 -2.28
C LEU A 124 -8.81 8.25 -3.46
N ILE A 125 -9.45 9.39 -3.71
CA ILE A 125 -9.08 10.32 -4.79
C ILE A 125 -7.64 10.81 -4.60
N LEU A 126 -7.26 11.23 -3.38
CA LEU A 126 -5.91 11.68 -3.08
C LEU A 126 -4.88 10.55 -3.25
N SER A 127 -5.24 9.31 -2.89
CA SER A 127 -4.40 8.14 -3.14
C SER A 127 -4.21 7.90 -4.65
N TYR A 128 -5.26 8.02 -5.45
CA TYR A 128 -5.17 7.86 -6.92
C TYR A 128 -4.30 8.94 -7.55
N VAL A 129 -4.49 10.21 -7.14
CA VAL A 129 -3.62 11.32 -7.56
C VAL A 129 -2.16 11.04 -7.17
N TYR A 130 -1.91 10.59 -5.94
CA TYR A 130 -0.57 10.20 -5.49
C TYR A 130 0.03 9.11 -6.39
N MET A 131 -0.73 8.04 -6.70
CA MET A 131 -0.27 6.95 -7.55
C MET A 131 0.10 7.41 -8.97
N VAL A 132 -0.63 8.40 -9.53
CA VAL A 132 -0.29 8.97 -10.85
C VAL A 132 1.10 9.60 -10.83
N PHE A 133 1.47 10.31 -9.75
CA PHE A 133 2.77 10.97 -9.59
C PHE A 133 3.87 10.08 -9.00
N TYR A 134 3.57 8.81 -8.70
CA TYR A 134 4.55 7.89 -8.15
C TYR A 134 5.78 7.70 -9.06
N LYS A 135 6.97 7.85 -8.48
CA LYS A 135 8.26 7.72 -9.17
C LYS A 135 8.88 6.34 -8.93
N ARG A 136 8.71 5.42 -9.90
CA ARG A 136 9.22 4.04 -9.82
C ARG A 136 10.74 3.95 -9.67
N SER A 137 11.49 4.92 -10.19
CA SER A 137 12.95 4.95 -10.20
C SER A 137 13.60 5.27 -8.86
N LEU A 138 12.84 5.81 -7.89
CA LEU A 138 13.38 6.12 -6.58
C LEU A 138 13.73 4.83 -5.81
N ALA A 139 15.01 4.72 -5.43
CA ALA A 139 15.59 3.53 -4.77
C ALA A 139 15.51 3.61 -3.23
N ASN A 140 14.67 4.45 -2.65
CA ASN A 140 14.51 4.57 -1.22
C ASN A 140 13.51 3.53 -0.69
N THR A 141 13.96 2.64 0.18
CA THR A 141 13.16 1.55 0.77
C THR A 141 11.91 2.08 1.50
N PHE A 142 12.07 3.13 2.32
CA PHE A 142 10.94 3.72 3.06
C PHE A 142 9.90 4.32 2.11
N TYR A 143 10.34 5.07 1.08
CA TYR A 143 9.44 5.62 0.05
C TYR A 143 8.62 4.52 -0.64
N ARG A 144 9.25 3.40 -1.01
CA ARG A 144 8.57 2.28 -1.70
C ARG A 144 7.53 1.61 -0.79
N ILE A 145 7.87 1.40 0.48
CA ILE A 145 6.95 0.81 1.45
C ILE A 145 5.80 1.78 1.76
N LEU A 146 6.10 3.05 2.01
CA LEU A 146 5.10 4.07 2.30
C LEU A 146 4.14 4.27 1.12
N SER A 147 4.68 4.29 -0.12
CA SER A 147 3.86 4.40 -1.33
C SER A 147 2.90 3.22 -1.48
N TYR A 148 3.35 2.01 -1.14
CA TYR A 148 2.48 0.83 -1.14
C TYR A 148 1.37 0.97 -0.09
N MET A 149 1.67 1.42 1.13
CA MET A 149 0.70 1.59 2.20
C MET A 149 -0.32 2.70 1.91
N ILE A 150 0.13 3.88 1.43
CA ILE A 150 -0.76 4.99 1.02
C ILE A 150 -1.70 4.59 -0.10
N SER A 151 -1.28 3.70 -1.00
CA SER A 151 -2.13 3.19 -2.08
C SER A 151 -3.08 2.09 -1.61
N LEU A 152 -2.60 1.21 -0.72
CA LEU A 152 -3.35 0.04 -0.26
C LEU A 152 -4.46 0.41 0.71
N VAL A 153 -4.19 1.27 1.72
CA VAL A 153 -5.12 1.54 2.82
C VAL A 153 -6.44 2.13 2.31
N PRO A 154 -6.47 3.21 1.49
CA PRO A 154 -7.74 3.75 0.98
C PRO A 154 -8.44 2.81 -0.01
N THR A 155 -7.69 2.02 -0.79
CA THR A 155 -8.30 1.04 -1.70
C THR A 155 -8.94 -0.11 -0.92
N ALA A 156 -8.28 -0.59 0.15
CA ALA A 156 -8.80 -1.67 0.99
C ALA A 156 -10.00 -1.23 1.85
N SER A 157 -10.06 0.03 2.28
CA SER A 157 -11.21 0.55 3.04
C SER A 157 -12.53 0.46 2.27
N LEU A 158 -12.49 0.49 0.94
CA LEU A 158 -13.67 0.28 0.09
C LEU A 158 -14.27 -1.13 0.19
N LEU A 159 -13.58 -2.11 0.81
CA LEU A 159 -14.18 -3.42 1.07
C LEU A 159 -15.42 -3.31 1.97
N ALA A 160 -15.45 -2.36 2.90
CA ALA A 160 -16.65 -2.07 3.69
C ALA A 160 -17.82 -1.65 2.77
N TRP A 161 -17.57 -0.81 1.76
CA TRP A 161 -18.55 -0.36 0.77
C TRP A 161 -18.99 -1.47 -0.21
N VAL A 162 -18.26 -2.58 -0.29
CA VAL A 162 -18.71 -3.79 -1.03
C VAL A 162 -19.57 -4.69 -0.15
N ILE A 163 -19.18 -4.88 1.12
CA ILE A 163 -19.78 -5.88 2.01
C ILE A 163 -21.03 -5.33 2.72
N LEU A 164 -20.98 -4.10 3.23
CA LEU A 164 -22.05 -3.53 4.05
C LEU A 164 -23.37 -3.35 3.29
N PRO A 165 -23.42 -2.99 2.00
CA PRO A 165 -24.70 -2.97 1.28
C PRO A 165 -25.40 -4.34 1.24
N ILE A 166 -24.63 -5.43 1.11
CA ILE A 166 -25.18 -6.79 1.14
C ILE A 166 -25.72 -7.14 2.53
N LEU A 167 -24.98 -6.75 3.58
CA LEU A 167 -25.45 -6.93 4.97
C LEU A 167 -26.67 -6.06 5.27
N TYR A 168 -26.72 -4.85 4.73
CA TYR A 168 -27.86 -3.91 4.88
C TYR A 168 -29.14 -4.49 4.29
N MET A 169 -29.10 -5.05 3.09
CA MET A 169 -30.25 -5.71 2.46
C MET A 169 -30.76 -6.91 3.26
N ASN A 170 -29.88 -7.56 4.03
CA ASN A 170 -30.22 -8.69 4.89
C ASN A 170 -30.58 -8.26 6.34
N GLY A 171 -30.66 -6.97 6.63
CA GLY A 171 -30.98 -6.45 7.98
C GLY A 171 -29.88 -6.64 9.02
N ASN A 172 -28.65 -6.92 8.62
CA ASN A 172 -27.50 -7.24 9.49
C ASN A 172 -26.38 -6.18 9.44
N ALA A 173 -26.62 -4.99 8.87
CA ALA A 173 -25.61 -3.93 8.83
C ALA A 173 -25.44 -3.31 10.24
N PRO A 174 -24.19 -2.96 10.63
CA PRO A 174 -23.93 -2.30 11.91
C PRO A 174 -24.57 -0.90 11.93
N ALA A 175 -25.17 -0.52 13.04
CA ALA A 175 -25.71 0.83 13.20
C ALA A 175 -24.57 1.84 13.41
N GLY A 176 -24.71 3.04 12.82
CA GLY A 176 -23.81 4.16 13.05
C GLY A 176 -22.57 4.23 12.15
N ASP A 177 -22.32 3.24 11.34
CA ASP A 177 -21.29 3.24 10.30
C ASP A 177 -21.64 4.17 9.14
N ASP A 178 -20.65 4.81 8.52
CA ASP A 178 -20.88 5.79 7.43
C ASP A 178 -21.53 5.16 6.20
N VAL A 179 -21.15 3.91 5.86
CA VAL A 179 -21.77 3.18 4.75
C VAL A 179 -23.24 2.91 5.06
N THR A 180 -23.57 2.53 6.30
CA THR A 180 -24.95 2.28 6.72
C THR A 180 -25.78 3.55 6.71
N LYS A 181 -25.22 4.68 7.19
CA LYS A 181 -25.88 5.99 7.12
C LYS A 181 -26.10 6.43 5.67
N PHE A 182 -25.10 6.23 4.81
CA PHE A 182 -25.23 6.48 3.37
C PHE A 182 -26.36 5.64 2.77
N LEU A 183 -26.39 4.33 3.06
CA LEU A 183 -27.38 3.40 2.52
C LEU A 183 -28.80 3.72 2.97
N PHE A 184 -28.98 4.22 4.19
CA PHE A 184 -30.28 4.62 4.70
C PHE A 184 -30.95 5.68 3.80
N ASN A 185 -30.20 6.68 3.37
CA ASN A 185 -30.69 7.71 2.46
C ASN A 185 -30.73 7.22 0.99
N PHE A 186 -29.71 6.45 0.56
CA PHE A 186 -29.59 5.96 -0.80
C PHE A 186 -30.67 4.96 -1.18
N SER A 187 -31.05 4.04 -0.29
CA SER A 187 -32.04 3.00 -0.51
C SER A 187 -33.47 3.52 -0.70
N GLN A 188 -33.71 4.78 -0.37
CA GLN A 188 -35.01 5.42 -0.65
C GLN A 188 -35.29 5.60 -2.16
N SER A 189 -34.23 5.62 -2.99
CA SER A 189 -34.34 5.86 -4.43
C SER A 189 -33.67 4.79 -5.30
N TYR A 190 -32.70 4.06 -4.75
CA TYR A 190 -31.88 3.13 -5.51
C TYR A 190 -31.61 1.84 -4.73
N ASP A 191 -31.35 0.74 -5.46
CA ASP A 191 -30.95 -0.53 -4.85
C ASP A 191 -29.52 -0.42 -4.25
N PRO A 192 -29.32 -0.79 -2.97
CA PRO A 192 -28.02 -0.80 -2.31
C PRO A 192 -26.94 -1.57 -3.03
N ILE A 193 -27.28 -2.57 -3.85
CA ILE A 193 -26.31 -3.36 -4.62
C ILE A 193 -25.47 -2.51 -5.57
N TYR A 194 -25.99 -1.40 -6.07
CA TYR A 194 -25.23 -0.49 -6.94
C TYR A 194 -24.03 0.11 -6.24
N VAL A 195 -24.12 0.33 -4.92
CA VAL A 195 -23.00 0.81 -4.11
C VAL A 195 -21.88 -0.23 -4.06
N SER A 196 -22.22 -1.51 -3.85
CA SER A 196 -21.26 -2.61 -3.88
C SER A 196 -20.55 -2.71 -5.24
N VAL A 197 -21.31 -2.61 -6.33
CA VAL A 197 -20.75 -2.67 -7.70
C VAL A 197 -19.83 -1.48 -7.95
N ALA A 198 -20.25 -0.27 -7.59
CA ALA A 198 -19.42 0.93 -7.75
C ALA A 198 -18.12 0.84 -6.93
N ALA A 199 -18.20 0.41 -5.68
CA ALA A 199 -17.03 0.22 -4.82
C ALA A 199 -16.08 -0.83 -5.40
N LEU A 200 -16.59 -1.96 -5.93
CA LEU A 200 -15.79 -2.98 -6.58
C LEU A 200 -15.05 -2.44 -7.81
N LEU A 201 -15.72 -1.66 -8.65
CA LEU A 201 -15.10 -1.01 -9.81
C LEU A 201 -14.00 -0.04 -9.40
N LEU A 202 -14.19 0.73 -8.32
CA LEU A 202 -13.16 1.59 -7.76
C LEU A 202 -11.97 0.78 -7.24
N ILE A 203 -12.18 -0.31 -6.49
CA ILE A 203 -11.11 -1.20 -6.04
C ILE A 203 -10.31 -1.73 -7.24
N MET A 204 -10.99 -2.24 -8.26
CA MET A 204 -10.33 -2.77 -9.47
C MET A 204 -9.50 -1.70 -10.18
N THR A 205 -10.01 -0.47 -10.26
CA THR A 205 -9.30 0.68 -10.81
C THR A 205 -8.03 0.99 -9.99
N GLY A 206 -8.14 1.04 -8.66
CA GLY A 206 -6.99 1.27 -7.77
C GLY A 206 -5.92 0.20 -7.92
N ILE A 207 -6.31 -1.08 -7.94
CA ILE A 207 -5.38 -2.20 -8.18
C ILE A 207 -4.71 -2.08 -9.54
N ALA A 208 -5.47 -1.76 -10.60
CA ALA A 208 -4.92 -1.60 -11.94
C ALA A 208 -3.88 -0.48 -11.99
N ILE A 209 -4.16 0.70 -11.40
CA ILE A 209 -3.19 1.80 -11.31
C ILE A 209 -1.95 1.38 -10.54
N MET A 210 -2.09 0.72 -9.38
CA MET A 210 -0.96 0.23 -8.58
C MET A 210 -0.06 -0.70 -9.40
N VAL A 211 -0.64 -1.65 -10.14
CA VAL A 211 0.09 -2.63 -10.97
C VAL A 211 0.79 -1.94 -12.14
N ILE A 212 0.11 -1.05 -12.87
CA ILE A 212 0.68 -0.30 -14.00
C ILE A 212 1.86 0.56 -13.53
N LYS A 213 1.75 1.20 -12.36
CA LYS A 213 2.82 2.02 -11.78
C LYS A 213 3.95 1.19 -11.17
N GLY A 214 3.79 -0.12 -11.01
CA GLY A 214 4.80 -1.02 -10.45
C GLY A 214 5.01 -0.84 -8.94
N ILE A 215 4.02 -0.32 -8.21
CA ILE A 215 4.10 -0.09 -6.76
C ILE A 215 4.26 -1.43 -6.01
N PRO A 216 3.41 -2.47 -6.25
CA PRO A 216 3.56 -3.78 -5.60
C PRO A 216 4.89 -4.46 -5.95
N GLN A 217 5.36 -4.33 -7.20
CA GLN A 217 6.63 -4.92 -7.64
C GLN A 217 7.81 -4.31 -6.89
N ASN A 218 7.83 -2.98 -6.71
CA ASN A 218 8.87 -2.29 -5.96
C ASN A 218 8.88 -2.72 -4.49
N PHE A 219 7.70 -2.83 -3.86
CA PHE A 219 7.57 -3.35 -2.49
C PHE A 219 8.08 -4.80 -2.37
N CYS A 220 7.64 -5.70 -3.26
CA CYS A 220 8.09 -7.09 -3.28
C CYS A 220 9.60 -7.23 -3.50
N ASN A 221 10.20 -6.38 -4.34
CA ASN A 221 11.64 -6.38 -4.58
C ASN A 221 12.43 -5.98 -3.33
N GLU A 222 11.94 -4.99 -2.55
CA GLU A 222 12.55 -4.65 -1.26
C GLU A 222 12.49 -5.83 -0.28
N ALA A 223 11.32 -6.49 -0.15
CA ALA A 223 11.16 -7.64 0.71
C ALA A 223 12.06 -8.82 0.30
N LYS A 224 12.21 -9.07 -1.02
CA LYS A 224 13.10 -10.13 -1.55
C LYS A 224 14.57 -9.82 -1.35
N SER A 225 14.99 -8.56 -1.48
CA SER A 225 16.41 -8.15 -1.35
C SER A 225 17.00 -8.53 0.00
N ILE A 226 16.16 -8.58 1.04
CA ILE A 226 16.56 -8.98 2.39
C ILE A 226 16.81 -10.48 2.45
N ARG A 227 15.94 -11.30 1.84
CA ARG A 227 16.09 -12.76 1.79
C ARG A 227 17.32 -13.22 0.98
N VAL A 228 17.61 -12.53 -0.14
CA VAL A 228 18.78 -12.87 -0.97
C VAL A 228 20.10 -12.58 -0.24
N LYS A 229 20.19 -11.49 0.50
CA LYS A 229 21.35 -11.18 1.34
C LYS A 229 21.58 -12.24 2.45
N GLU A 230 20.53 -12.95 2.86
CA GLU A 230 20.61 -14.06 3.81
C GLU A 230 21.22 -15.33 3.18
N ALA A 231 20.86 -15.61 1.94
CA ALA A 231 21.36 -16.82 1.24
C ALA A 231 22.83 -16.72 0.84
N LEU A 232 23.40 -15.50 0.83
CA LEU A 232 24.79 -15.23 0.42
C LEU A 232 25.74 -14.96 1.61
N SER A 233 25.23 -14.89 2.84
CA SER A 233 26.01 -14.70 4.09
C SER A 233 26.19 -15.98 4.86
#